data_68d768af3ab88d0281c064ebe6bf8b65
#
_entry.id   68d768af3ab88d0281c064ebe6bf8b65
#
_cell.length_a   1.000
_cell.length_b   1.000
_cell.length_c   1.000
_cell.angle_alpha   90.00
_cell.angle_beta   90.00
_cell.angle_gamma   90.00
#
_symmetry.space_group_name_H-M   'P 1'
#
loop_
_entity.id
_entity.type
_entity.pdbx_description
1 polymer ?
#
loop_
_entity_poly.entity_id
_entity_poly.type
_entity_poly.pdbx_seq_one_letter_code
_entity_poly.pdbx_strand_id
1 'polypeptide(L)'
;MVAALGAALIGAVGFALDAGLYYVSERDLRAATDAAALAAAQNPAQAAARARDSLSRNGYDPAILRSVELGRYCADAALGAAQRFDASMALCSGNGRVNAVRIRTGKPARQFLMRVLGPANPLPDLSASATAARIDEAGIGISSGVLTVTNALVNSVNDLLGALLGLKLRLSTADVEALMASDIDAGLFFDALARRVGESGTYGALTARTVGLGDLLAAAASAADDSATAAALTLLAGQVGNGYAVPLNGLFGLGVWKNMPVGGADEKPALRAGINAYQLFSYAVQAGNGAVDLSDAVGTVAPGSSVLLAAMATGPMDRPRFSFGPVGETHVSTSALRLQLDVGIRNVSLLGASLISVNLPVTIDIAAAQGQVSAIDCPDTAEQARDTRVTVQASSGLVNAYIGALPAGAMTRPMPPLAAADVRPVRIVNVLGLVTVDSRAVAQPVMGASGAVIFGPGGQGSIGRPGSPGRPASIGNGAQVEPLLTSLVGSLGGQDGLQINLLGTCLPLVCDTTRALARSQLLSAVVNPVAGLVGTTIDPLVTNLLAALGTQLGHATLWATGARCGVPVLV
;
A
#
# COMPACT_ATOMS: atom_id res chain seq x y z
N MET A 1 26.83 -63.24 -22.33
CA MET A 1 26.59 -62.37 -21.17
C MET A 1 27.12 -60.95 -21.40
N VAL A 2 28.40 -60.74 -21.72
CA VAL A 2 28.99 -59.41 -21.93
C VAL A 2 28.36 -58.61 -23.08
N ALA A 3 28.01 -59.26 -24.22
CA ALA A 3 27.36 -58.60 -25.35
C ALA A 3 25.92 -58.11 -24.99
N ALA A 4 25.19 -58.89 -24.20
CA ALA A 4 23.84 -58.51 -23.75
C ALA A 4 23.89 -57.34 -22.74
N LEU A 5 24.86 -57.33 -21.83
CA LEU A 5 25.08 -56.21 -20.92
C LEU A 5 25.51 -54.94 -21.64
N GLY A 6 26.39 -55.09 -22.69
CA GLY A 6 26.81 -53.96 -23.52
C GLY A 6 25.63 -53.37 -24.32
N ALA A 7 24.76 -54.18 -24.91
CA ALA A 7 23.57 -53.72 -25.60
C ALA A 7 22.55 -53.02 -24.66
N ALA A 8 22.38 -53.55 -23.43
CA ALA A 8 21.50 -52.95 -22.44
C ALA A 8 22.03 -51.57 -21.94
N LEU A 9 23.34 -51.46 -21.72
CA LEU A 9 23.96 -50.19 -21.35
C LEU A 9 23.88 -49.16 -22.48
N ILE A 10 24.15 -49.51 -23.73
CA ILE A 10 23.99 -48.63 -24.89
C ILE A 10 22.55 -48.19 -25.05
N GLY A 11 21.60 -49.10 -24.85
CA GLY A 11 20.17 -48.79 -24.90
C GLY A 11 19.73 -47.81 -23.79
N ALA A 12 20.21 -48.02 -22.55
CA ALA A 12 19.92 -47.15 -21.44
C ALA A 12 20.50 -45.73 -21.60
N VAL A 13 21.76 -45.63 -22.06
CA VAL A 13 22.40 -44.34 -22.37
C VAL A 13 21.69 -43.65 -23.54
N GLY A 14 21.30 -44.39 -24.57
CA GLY A 14 20.55 -43.86 -25.71
C GLY A 14 19.19 -43.30 -25.32
N PHE A 15 18.47 -44.01 -24.46
CA PHE A 15 17.19 -43.53 -23.93
C PHE A 15 17.35 -42.26 -23.04
N ALA A 16 18.35 -42.25 -22.16
CA ALA A 16 18.62 -41.10 -21.31
C ALA A 16 18.99 -39.84 -22.15
N LEU A 17 19.74 -40.03 -23.23
CA LEU A 17 20.12 -38.92 -24.13
C LEU A 17 18.91 -38.39 -24.92
N ASP A 18 18.11 -39.28 -25.48
CA ASP A 18 16.87 -38.88 -26.23
C ASP A 18 15.86 -38.24 -25.30
N ALA A 19 15.70 -38.74 -24.05
CA ALA A 19 14.84 -38.12 -23.05
C ALA A 19 15.36 -36.74 -22.63
N GLY A 20 16.67 -36.56 -22.45
CA GLY A 20 17.29 -35.26 -22.18
C GLY A 20 17.07 -34.26 -23.32
N LEU A 21 17.27 -34.68 -24.56
CA LEU A 21 17.00 -33.85 -25.75
C LEU A 21 15.52 -33.52 -25.94
N TYR A 22 14.63 -34.45 -25.57
CA TYR A 22 13.20 -34.22 -25.56
C TYR A 22 12.86 -33.08 -24.59
N TYR A 23 13.36 -33.14 -23.36
CA TYR A 23 13.11 -32.12 -22.35
C TYR A 23 13.63 -30.73 -22.76
N VAL A 24 14.86 -30.65 -23.29
CA VAL A 24 15.41 -29.40 -23.83
C VAL A 24 14.57 -28.88 -24.99
N SER A 25 14.19 -29.77 -25.91
CA SER A 25 13.35 -29.37 -27.06
C SER A 25 11.94 -28.91 -26.66
N GLU A 26 11.37 -29.47 -25.59
CA GLU A 26 10.09 -29.03 -25.03
C GLU A 26 10.21 -27.62 -24.44
N ARG A 27 11.28 -27.38 -23.65
CA ARG A 27 11.54 -26.06 -23.07
C ARG A 27 11.73 -24.99 -24.15
N ASP A 28 12.51 -25.30 -25.19
CA ASP A 28 12.77 -24.38 -26.29
C ASP A 28 11.49 -24.11 -27.10
N LEU A 29 10.66 -25.14 -27.31
CA LEU A 29 9.37 -24.98 -27.97
C LEU A 29 8.42 -24.08 -27.14
N ARG A 30 8.40 -24.25 -25.81
CA ARG A 30 7.61 -23.37 -24.92
C ARG A 30 8.07 -21.93 -25.05
N ALA A 31 9.36 -21.65 -24.97
CA ALA A 31 9.90 -20.30 -25.09
C ALA A 31 9.56 -19.66 -26.45
N ALA A 32 9.66 -20.42 -27.54
CA ALA A 32 9.25 -19.95 -28.87
C ALA A 32 7.74 -19.70 -28.98
N THR A 33 6.93 -20.56 -28.32
CA THR A 33 5.45 -20.38 -28.29
C THR A 33 5.06 -19.16 -27.48
N ASP A 34 5.73 -18.90 -26.35
CA ASP A 34 5.55 -17.70 -25.53
C ASP A 34 5.88 -16.44 -26.32
N ALA A 35 7.03 -16.43 -27.02
CA ALA A 35 7.41 -15.33 -27.89
C ALA A 35 6.40 -15.10 -29.04
N ALA A 36 5.87 -16.18 -29.60
CA ALA A 36 4.86 -16.11 -30.66
C ALA A 36 3.52 -15.57 -30.13
N ALA A 37 3.12 -15.95 -28.92
CA ALA A 37 1.91 -15.44 -28.27
C ALA A 37 2.04 -13.93 -27.99
N LEU A 38 3.16 -13.47 -27.45
CA LEU A 38 3.44 -12.05 -27.22
C LEU A 38 3.41 -11.24 -28.53
N ALA A 39 4.04 -11.75 -29.59
CA ALA A 39 4.04 -11.10 -30.89
C ALA A 39 2.61 -11.00 -31.49
N ALA A 40 1.81 -12.04 -31.31
CA ALA A 40 0.42 -12.08 -31.78
C ALA A 40 -0.47 -11.11 -30.97
N ALA A 41 -0.28 -11.02 -29.65
CA ALA A 41 -1.05 -10.15 -28.78
C ALA A 41 -0.82 -8.66 -29.06
N GLN A 42 0.34 -8.27 -29.61
CA GLN A 42 0.60 -6.89 -30.03
C GLN A 42 -0.38 -6.40 -31.11
N ASN A 43 -0.84 -7.31 -31.99
CA ASN A 43 -1.84 -6.99 -33.02
C ASN A 43 -2.76 -8.20 -33.22
N PRO A 44 -3.83 -8.32 -32.43
CA PRO A 44 -4.75 -9.44 -32.52
C PRO A 44 -5.40 -9.63 -33.93
N ALA A 45 -5.58 -8.54 -34.68
CA ALA A 45 -6.11 -8.62 -36.04
C ALA A 45 -5.18 -9.37 -37.02
N GLN A 46 -3.89 -9.41 -36.74
CA GLN A 46 -2.86 -10.11 -37.51
C GLN A 46 -2.20 -11.24 -36.71
N ALA A 47 -2.85 -11.75 -35.68
CA ALA A 47 -2.28 -12.68 -34.71
C ALA A 47 -1.58 -13.88 -35.36
N ALA A 48 -2.24 -14.56 -36.33
CA ALA A 48 -1.68 -15.73 -36.98
C ALA A 48 -0.43 -15.43 -37.83
N ALA A 49 -0.38 -14.27 -38.50
CA ALA A 49 0.77 -13.85 -39.29
C ALA A 49 1.96 -13.51 -38.35
N ARG A 50 1.69 -12.77 -37.31
CA ARG A 50 2.69 -12.39 -36.30
C ARG A 50 3.27 -13.60 -35.56
N ALA A 51 2.41 -14.58 -35.22
CA ALA A 51 2.85 -15.83 -34.60
C ALA A 51 3.79 -16.61 -35.49
N ARG A 52 3.43 -16.80 -36.80
CA ARG A 52 4.28 -17.51 -37.75
C ARG A 52 5.63 -16.81 -37.95
N ASP A 53 5.63 -15.49 -38.09
CA ASP A 53 6.84 -14.70 -38.23
C ASP A 53 7.75 -14.82 -36.98
N SER A 54 7.17 -14.78 -35.78
CA SER A 54 7.91 -14.99 -34.55
C SER A 54 8.50 -16.41 -34.46
N LEU A 55 7.73 -17.44 -34.79
CA LEU A 55 8.23 -18.82 -34.82
C LEU A 55 9.39 -18.97 -35.80
N SER A 56 9.27 -18.38 -37.00
CA SER A 56 10.34 -18.42 -38.01
C SER A 56 11.62 -17.74 -37.50
N ARG A 57 11.51 -16.59 -36.87
CA ARG A 57 12.65 -15.89 -36.27
C ARG A 57 13.31 -16.68 -35.15
N ASN A 58 12.58 -17.52 -34.44
CA ASN A 58 13.07 -18.42 -33.41
C ASN A 58 13.57 -19.77 -33.96
N GLY A 59 13.72 -19.91 -35.31
CA GLY A 59 14.27 -21.09 -35.94
C GLY A 59 13.29 -22.27 -36.10
N TYR A 60 12.00 -22.01 -35.99
CA TYR A 60 10.96 -23.02 -36.16
C TYR A 60 10.23 -22.86 -37.48
N ASP A 61 9.82 -23.99 -38.07
CA ASP A 61 8.89 -23.99 -39.20
C ASP A 61 7.55 -23.40 -38.74
N PRO A 62 6.99 -22.39 -39.42
CA PRO A 62 5.66 -21.86 -39.14
C PRO A 62 4.54 -22.89 -39.14
N ALA A 63 4.73 -24.03 -39.80
CA ALA A 63 3.76 -25.13 -39.86
C ALA A 63 3.51 -25.81 -38.50
N ILE A 64 4.38 -25.61 -37.52
CA ILE A 64 4.17 -26.11 -36.13
C ILE A 64 3.03 -25.40 -35.42
N LEU A 65 2.56 -24.24 -35.92
CA LEU A 65 1.41 -23.51 -35.40
C LEU A 65 0.13 -24.31 -35.62
N ARG A 66 -0.49 -24.83 -34.56
CA ARG A 66 -1.69 -25.66 -34.60
C ARG A 66 -2.98 -24.85 -34.53
N SER A 67 -3.03 -23.88 -33.59
CA SER A 67 -4.18 -22.99 -33.44
C SER A 67 -3.81 -21.62 -32.95
N VAL A 68 -4.62 -20.63 -33.33
CA VAL A 68 -4.63 -19.26 -32.80
C VAL A 68 -6.07 -18.97 -32.41
N GLU A 69 -6.29 -18.80 -31.10
CA GLU A 69 -7.59 -18.46 -30.54
C GLU A 69 -7.54 -17.00 -30.09
N LEU A 70 -8.48 -16.20 -30.58
CA LEU A 70 -8.66 -14.82 -30.16
C LEU A 70 -9.67 -14.78 -29.03
N GLY A 71 -9.44 -13.91 -28.07
CA GLY A 71 -10.32 -13.79 -26.91
C GLY A 71 -10.05 -12.53 -26.12
N ARG A 72 -10.53 -12.56 -24.89
CA ARG A 72 -10.37 -11.49 -23.93
C ARG A 72 -9.68 -12.01 -22.67
N TYR A 73 -8.80 -11.20 -22.14
CA TYR A 73 -8.24 -11.40 -20.82
C TYR A 73 -9.10 -10.70 -19.77
N CYS A 74 -9.55 -11.45 -18.78
CA CYS A 74 -10.29 -10.97 -17.63
C CYS A 74 -9.33 -10.84 -16.42
N ALA A 75 -9.00 -9.62 -16.08
CA ALA A 75 -8.17 -9.29 -14.94
C ALA A 75 -9.02 -9.35 -13.63
N ASP A 76 -9.42 -10.55 -13.25
CA ASP A 76 -10.19 -10.81 -12.03
C ASP A 76 -9.39 -11.79 -11.13
N ALA A 77 -9.00 -11.30 -9.94
CA ALA A 77 -8.24 -12.10 -8.97
C ALA A 77 -9.04 -13.32 -8.46
N ALA A 78 -10.37 -13.28 -8.52
CA ALA A 78 -11.24 -14.41 -8.14
C ALA A 78 -11.19 -15.56 -9.16
N LEU A 79 -10.77 -15.28 -10.39
CA LEU A 79 -10.64 -16.30 -11.43
C LEU A 79 -9.25 -16.97 -11.37
N GLY A 80 -9.22 -18.29 -11.49
CA GLY A 80 -7.97 -19.01 -11.71
C GLY A 80 -7.29 -18.61 -13.02
N ALA A 81 -5.96 -18.69 -13.11
CA ALA A 81 -5.19 -18.23 -14.26
C ALA A 81 -5.71 -18.79 -15.60
N ALA A 82 -6.08 -20.07 -15.65
CA ALA A 82 -6.62 -20.70 -16.86
C ALA A 82 -8.02 -20.19 -17.27
N GLN A 83 -8.77 -19.63 -16.33
CA GLN A 83 -10.14 -19.12 -16.55
C GLN A 83 -10.15 -17.66 -17.00
N ARG A 84 -9.03 -16.95 -16.87
CA ARG A 84 -8.93 -15.53 -17.24
C ARG A 84 -8.89 -15.29 -18.76
N PHE A 85 -8.66 -16.31 -19.56
CA PHE A 85 -8.78 -16.22 -21.01
C PHE A 85 -10.19 -16.65 -21.45
N ASP A 86 -10.94 -15.70 -21.96
CA ASP A 86 -12.31 -15.91 -22.44
C ASP A 86 -12.39 -15.76 -23.97
N ALA A 87 -12.47 -16.87 -24.67
CA ALA A 87 -12.67 -16.88 -26.12
C ALA A 87 -14.11 -16.49 -26.53
N SER A 88 -15.08 -16.66 -25.61
CA SER A 88 -16.48 -16.31 -25.84
C SER A 88 -16.78 -14.83 -25.66
N MET A 89 -15.87 -14.11 -25.00
CA MET A 89 -15.98 -12.68 -24.67
C MET A 89 -17.18 -12.34 -23.78
N ALA A 90 -17.68 -13.31 -23.00
CA ALA A 90 -18.87 -13.20 -22.16
C ALA A 90 -18.57 -13.02 -20.65
N LEU A 91 -17.38 -13.44 -20.17
CA LEU A 91 -17.07 -13.56 -18.75
C LEU A 91 -16.80 -12.21 -18.04
N CYS A 92 -16.26 -11.23 -18.72
CA CYS A 92 -15.94 -9.96 -18.11
C CYS A 92 -16.53 -8.77 -18.85
N SER A 93 -17.04 -7.80 -18.09
CA SER A 93 -17.54 -6.54 -18.62
C SER A 93 -16.41 -5.73 -19.27
N GLY A 94 -16.67 -5.10 -20.40
CA GLY A 94 -15.74 -4.21 -21.10
C GLY A 94 -16.14 -4.05 -22.56
N ASN A 95 -15.37 -3.29 -23.32
CA ASN A 95 -15.73 -2.77 -24.64
C ASN A 95 -15.87 -3.80 -25.77
N GLY A 96 -15.96 -5.10 -25.48
CA GLY A 96 -16.09 -6.14 -26.49
C GLY A 96 -14.87 -6.31 -27.42
N ARG A 97 -13.73 -5.69 -27.10
CA ARG A 97 -12.51 -5.75 -27.90
C ARG A 97 -11.70 -6.99 -27.57
N VAL A 98 -11.20 -7.66 -28.59
CA VAL A 98 -10.21 -8.73 -28.48
C VAL A 98 -8.91 -8.11 -27.97
N ASN A 99 -8.42 -8.58 -26.83
CA ASN A 99 -7.14 -8.14 -26.28
C ASN A 99 -6.23 -9.30 -25.86
N ALA A 100 -6.62 -10.54 -26.13
CA ALA A 100 -5.82 -11.71 -25.80
C ALA A 100 -5.78 -12.72 -26.95
N VAL A 101 -4.67 -13.45 -27.01
CA VAL A 101 -4.43 -14.49 -27.99
C VAL A 101 -3.89 -15.72 -27.30
N ARG A 102 -4.48 -16.88 -27.55
CA ARG A 102 -3.95 -18.18 -27.16
C ARG A 102 -3.39 -18.88 -28.36
N ILE A 103 -2.16 -19.32 -28.27
CA ILE A 103 -1.45 -20.05 -29.33
C ILE A 103 -1.16 -21.46 -28.86
N ARG A 104 -1.33 -22.41 -29.77
CA ARG A 104 -0.88 -23.79 -29.57
C ARG A 104 0.05 -24.18 -30.72
N THR A 105 1.18 -24.77 -30.35
CA THR A 105 2.18 -25.31 -31.25
C THR A 105 2.34 -26.81 -31.04
N GLY A 106 2.78 -27.51 -32.07
CA GLY A 106 3.06 -28.94 -31.92
C GLY A 106 3.98 -29.44 -33.03
N LYS A 107 4.95 -30.24 -32.68
CA LYS A 107 5.87 -30.90 -33.62
C LYS A 107 6.22 -32.30 -33.14
N PRO A 108 6.58 -33.23 -34.05
CA PRO A 108 7.07 -34.54 -33.68
C PRO A 108 8.36 -34.41 -32.83
N ALA A 109 8.48 -35.26 -31.84
CA ALA A 109 9.73 -35.40 -31.10
C ALA A 109 10.82 -36.00 -32.00
N ARG A 110 12.02 -35.45 -31.96
CA ARG A 110 13.15 -36.01 -32.67
C ARG A 110 13.78 -37.11 -31.83
N GLN A 111 14.00 -38.27 -32.46
CA GLN A 111 14.74 -39.38 -31.93
C GLN A 111 16.10 -39.43 -32.62
N PHE A 112 17.15 -39.66 -31.88
CA PHE A 112 18.51 -39.82 -32.39
C PHE A 112 18.97 -41.26 -32.24
N LEU A 113 19.01 -41.78 -31.03
CA LEU A 113 19.56 -43.13 -30.76
C LEU A 113 18.47 -44.19 -30.65
N MET A 114 17.30 -43.88 -30.17
CA MET A 114 16.18 -44.82 -30.07
C MET A 114 15.64 -45.24 -31.44
N ARG A 115 15.91 -44.48 -32.50
CA ARG A 115 15.55 -44.82 -33.88
C ARG A 115 16.17 -46.12 -34.36
N VAL A 116 17.30 -46.53 -33.75
CA VAL A 116 17.96 -47.81 -34.07
C VAL A 116 17.17 -49.01 -33.53
N LEU A 117 16.32 -48.81 -32.52
CA LEU A 117 15.54 -49.88 -31.90
C LEU A 117 14.19 -50.16 -32.60
N GLY A 118 13.81 -49.34 -33.60
CA GLY A 118 12.61 -49.55 -34.37
C GLY A 118 12.02 -48.26 -34.98
N PRO A 119 11.11 -48.40 -35.97
CA PRO A 119 10.50 -47.25 -36.66
C PRO A 119 9.46 -46.52 -35.85
N ALA A 120 8.93 -47.11 -34.76
CA ALA A 120 7.93 -46.48 -33.92
C ALA A 120 8.57 -45.41 -32.99
N ASN A 121 8.03 -44.22 -33.00
CA ASN A 121 8.46 -43.16 -32.10
C ASN A 121 7.85 -43.37 -30.69
N PRO A 122 8.61 -43.85 -29.69
CA PRO A 122 8.08 -44.05 -28.34
C PRO A 122 7.90 -42.73 -27.58
N LEU A 123 8.46 -41.61 -28.09
CA LEU A 123 8.31 -40.30 -27.46
C LEU A 123 7.04 -39.60 -27.95
N PRO A 124 6.23 -39.01 -27.07
CA PRO A 124 5.05 -38.26 -27.49
C PRO A 124 5.44 -37.02 -28.28
N ASP A 125 4.52 -36.52 -29.11
CA ASP A 125 4.72 -35.26 -29.79
C ASP A 125 4.93 -34.13 -28.82
N LEU A 126 5.85 -33.24 -29.14
CA LEU A 126 6.07 -32.02 -28.41
C LEU A 126 4.94 -31.05 -28.66
N SER A 127 4.31 -30.55 -27.61
CA SER A 127 3.25 -29.54 -27.69
C SER A 127 3.46 -28.44 -26.65
N ALA A 128 3.15 -27.22 -27.06
CA ALA A 128 3.17 -26.08 -26.13
C ALA A 128 1.92 -25.20 -26.37
N SER A 129 1.45 -24.59 -25.31
CA SER A 129 0.37 -23.60 -25.36
C SER A 129 0.79 -22.38 -24.57
N ALA A 130 0.58 -21.20 -25.16
CA ALA A 130 0.83 -19.92 -24.51
C ALA A 130 -0.36 -18.99 -24.72
N THR A 131 -0.68 -18.23 -23.70
CA THR A 131 -1.68 -17.17 -23.79
C THR A 131 -0.98 -15.84 -23.49
N ALA A 132 -1.18 -14.86 -24.37
CA ALA A 132 -0.72 -13.50 -24.14
C ALA A 132 -1.89 -12.52 -24.30
N ALA A 133 -1.86 -11.48 -23.49
CA ALA A 133 -2.85 -10.42 -23.56
C ALA A 133 -2.15 -9.08 -23.78
N ARG A 134 -2.86 -8.19 -24.47
CA ARG A 134 -2.55 -6.77 -24.54
C ARG A 134 -3.36 -6.08 -23.45
N ILE A 135 -2.68 -5.63 -22.41
CA ILE A 135 -3.31 -4.99 -21.28
C ILE A 135 -2.95 -3.50 -21.22
N ASP A 136 -3.91 -2.74 -20.75
CA ASP A 136 -3.68 -1.37 -20.32
C ASP A 136 -3.44 -1.40 -18.82
N GLU A 137 -2.40 -0.72 -18.37
CA GLU A 137 -1.97 -0.73 -16.98
C GLU A 137 -1.75 0.67 -16.46
N ALA A 138 -1.95 0.84 -15.16
CA ALA A 138 -1.62 2.05 -14.45
C ALA A 138 -0.88 1.72 -13.15
N GLY A 139 0.04 2.61 -12.79
CA GLY A 139 0.62 2.66 -11.46
C GLY A 139 -0.15 3.66 -10.62
N ILE A 140 -0.57 3.29 -9.44
CA ILE A 140 -1.19 4.20 -8.48
C ILE A 140 -0.53 4.08 -7.12
N GLY A 141 -0.46 5.21 -6.44
CA GLY A 141 -0.09 5.32 -5.04
C GLY A 141 -1.15 6.08 -4.28
N ILE A 142 -1.26 5.82 -2.99
CA ILE A 142 -2.17 6.54 -2.10
C ILE A 142 -1.42 7.09 -0.91
N SER A 143 -1.70 8.35 -0.60
CA SER A 143 -1.37 8.96 0.68
C SER A 143 -2.50 9.88 1.09
N SER A 144 -2.33 10.57 2.16
CA SER A 144 -3.31 11.55 2.60
C SER A 144 -2.66 12.93 2.63
N GLY A 145 -2.65 13.60 1.49
CA GLY A 145 -2.35 15.03 1.41
C GLY A 145 -1.05 15.39 0.69
N VAL A 146 -1.11 16.51 -0.03
CA VAL A 146 0.06 17.26 -0.48
C VAL A 146 0.56 18.07 0.72
N LEU A 147 1.72 17.70 1.23
CA LEU A 147 2.27 18.32 2.43
C LEU A 147 3.12 19.53 2.05
N THR A 148 2.85 20.66 2.67
CA THR A 148 3.81 21.76 2.68
C THR A 148 4.88 21.45 3.72
N VAL A 149 6.13 21.40 3.30
CA VAL A 149 7.24 21.13 4.21
C VAL A 149 7.44 22.34 5.13
N THR A 150 7.31 22.12 6.41
CA THR A 150 7.53 23.09 7.48
C THR A 150 8.51 22.52 8.48
N ASN A 151 9.17 23.35 9.26
CA ASN A 151 10.05 22.87 10.34
C ASN A 151 9.28 21.98 11.35
N ALA A 152 8.01 22.28 11.61
CA ALA A 152 7.18 21.46 12.49
C ALA A 152 6.96 20.06 11.92
N LEU A 153 6.71 19.95 10.61
CA LEU A 153 6.59 18.65 9.92
C LEU A 153 7.92 17.89 9.96
N VAL A 154 9.05 18.54 9.66
CA VAL A 154 10.39 17.91 9.71
C VAL A 154 10.70 17.37 11.09
N ASN A 155 10.41 18.13 12.15
CA ASN A 155 10.55 17.66 13.52
C ASN A 155 9.65 16.44 13.78
N SER A 156 8.37 16.48 13.39
CA SER A 156 7.46 15.35 13.54
C SER A 156 7.93 14.11 12.75
N VAL A 157 8.52 14.27 11.56
CA VAL A 157 9.12 13.19 10.78
C VAL A 157 10.30 12.57 11.54
N ASN A 158 11.23 13.39 12.03
CA ASN A 158 12.41 12.92 12.75
C ASN A 158 12.03 12.23 14.08
N ASP A 159 11.11 12.81 14.83
CA ASP A 159 10.69 12.29 16.14
C ASP A 159 9.86 11.03 15.99
N LEU A 160 8.80 11.05 15.16
CA LEU A 160 7.86 9.93 15.04
C LEU A 160 8.46 8.75 14.30
N LEU A 161 9.03 8.96 13.09
CA LEU A 161 9.62 7.86 12.34
C LEU A 161 10.90 7.37 13.03
N GLY A 162 11.64 8.25 13.69
CA GLY A 162 12.77 7.88 14.52
C GLY A 162 12.37 6.99 15.69
N ALA A 163 11.28 7.32 16.40
CA ALA A 163 10.77 6.51 17.49
C ALA A 163 10.27 5.13 17.02
N LEU A 164 9.58 5.08 15.87
CA LEU A 164 9.17 3.82 15.24
C LEU A 164 10.37 2.92 14.89
N LEU A 165 11.49 3.52 14.52
CA LEU A 165 12.75 2.83 14.22
C LEU A 165 13.62 2.54 15.45
N GLY A 166 13.28 3.10 16.60
CA GLY A 166 14.10 3.02 17.82
C GLY A 166 15.41 3.80 17.74
N LEU A 167 15.46 4.85 16.91
CA LEU A 167 16.67 5.68 16.71
C LEU A 167 16.31 7.17 16.56
N LYS A 168 17.32 8.03 16.59
CA LYS A 168 17.15 9.46 16.33
C LYS A 168 17.46 9.78 14.89
N LEU A 169 16.42 10.06 14.10
CA LEU A 169 16.58 10.56 12.73
C LEU A 169 17.05 12.02 12.72
N ARG A 170 17.78 12.38 11.68
CA ARG A 170 18.33 13.73 11.46
C ARG A 170 18.19 14.13 10.00
N LEU A 171 16.95 14.35 9.58
CA LEU A 171 16.65 14.92 8.27
C LEU A 171 16.54 16.43 8.38
N SER A 172 17.11 17.14 7.42
CA SER A 172 16.92 18.58 7.24
C SER A 172 15.63 18.86 6.46
N THR A 173 15.21 20.13 6.42
CA THR A 173 14.09 20.57 5.59
C THR A 173 14.33 20.25 4.12
N ALA A 174 15.56 20.46 3.63
CA ALA A 174 15.93 20.17 2.23
C ALA A 174 15.86 18.66 1.90
N ASP A 175 16.24 17.78 2.85
CA ASP A 175 16.12 16.33 2.66
C ASP A 175 14.65 15.91 2.54
N VAL A 176 13.78 16.41 3.41
CA VAL A 176 12.35 16.09 3.39
C VAL A 176 11.69 16.65 2.13
N GLU A 177 12.04 17.87 1.70
CA GLU A 177 11.57 18.46 0.44
C GLU A 177 11.98 17.62 -0.77
N ALA A 178 13.24 17.21 -0.85
CA ALA A 178 13.74 16.36 -1.93
C ALA A 178 13.00 15.02 -1.99
N LEU A 179 12.81 14.35 -0.85
CA LEU A 179 12.08 13.09 -0.76
C LEU A 179 10.60 13.23 -1.18
N MET A 180 9.94 14.32 -0.79
CA MET A 180 8.52 14.54 -1.11
C MET A 180 8.28 14.94 -2.57
N ALA A 181 9.23 15.66 -3.16
CA ALA A 181 9.11 16.18 -4.52
C ALA A 181 9.45 15.15 -5.61
N SER A 182 10.07 14.02 -5.26
CA SER A 182 10.65 13.11 -6.25
C SER A 182 9.99 11.74 -6.25
N ASP A 183 9.80 11.21 -7.47
CA ASP A 183 9.43 9.82 -7.70
C ASP A 183 10.64 9.06 -8.27
N ILE A 184 10.92 7.90 -7.73
CA ILE A 184 11.92 6.96 -8.24
C ILE A 184 11.30 6.01 -9.26
N ASP A 185 12.08 5.53 -10.23
CA ASP A 185 11.62 4.52 -11.18
C ASP A 185 11.43 3.17 -10.48
N ALA A 186 10.19 2.67 -10.47
CA ALA A 186 9.83 1.43 -9.79
C ALA A 186 10.61 0.21 -10.34
N GLY A 187 10.77 0.13 -11.66
CA GLY A 187 11.49 -0.97 -12.28
C GLY A 187 12.98 -0.97 -11.92
N LEU A 188 13.64 0.19 -12.02
CA LEU A 188 15.04 0.32 -11.60
C LEU A 188 15.21 0.05 -10.11
N PHE A 189 14.26 0.47 -9.29
CA PHE A 189 14.23 0.20 -7.86
C PHE A 189 14.15 -1.30 -7.57
N PHE A 190 13.20 -2.02 -8.19
CA PHE A 190 13.06 -3.46 -7.98
C PHE A 190 14.28 -4.25 -8.46
N ASP A 191 14.85 -3.89 -9.61
CA ASP A 191 16.06 -4.52 -10.12
C ASP A 191 17.28 -4.23 -9.22
N ALA A 192 17.42 -3.00 -8.71
CA ALA A 192 18.47 -2.66 -7.76
C ALA A 192 18.30 -3.41 -6.42
N LEU A 193 17.07 -3.51 -5.92
CA LEU A 193 16.76 -4.24 -4.70
C LEU A 193 17.02 -5.73 -4.85
N ALA A 194 16.60 -6.34 -5.98
CA ALA A 194 16.84 -7.75 -6.28
C ALA A 194 18.33 -8.09 -6.25
N ARG A 195 19.16 -7.27 -6.89
CA ARG A 195 20.64 -7.45 -6.87
C ARG A 195 21.20 -7.36 -5.45
N ARG A 196 20.72 -6.42 -4.62
CA ARG A 196 21.20 -6.25 -3.24
C ARG A 196 20.86 -7.44 -2.35
N VAL A 197 19.66 -8.01 -2.51
CA VAL A 197 19.21 -9.14 -1.68
C VAL A 197 19.46 -10.50 -2.30
N GLY A 198 20.15 -10.55 -3.44
CA GLY A 198 20.50 -11.80 -4.13
C GLY A 198 19.28 -12.55 -4.70
N GLU A 199 18.27 -11.82 -5.20
CA GLU A 199 17.12 -12.41 -5.88
C GLU A 199 17.33 -12.40 -7.39
N SER A 200 17.24 -13.58 -8.02
CA SER A 200 17.42 -13.75 -9.46
C SER A 200 16.18 -14.31 -10.16
N GLY A 201 15.08 -14.48 -9.43
CA GLY A 201 13.83 -15.04 -9.93
C GLY A 201 12.91 -13.99 -10.57
N THR A 202 11.74 -13.80 -9.98
CA THR A 202 10.71 -12.88 -10.47
C THR A 202 10.48 -11.72 -9.50
N TYR A 203 9.83 -10.66 -9.98
CA TYR A 203 9.39 -9.57 -9.09
C TYR A 203 8.43 -10.09 -8.02
N GLY A 204 7.63 -11.13 -8.30
CA GLY A 204 6.77 -11.77 -7.31
C GLY A 204 7.56 -12.48 -6.22
N ALA A 205 8.64 -13.16 -6.56
CA ALA A 205 9.55 -13.77 -5.59
C ALA A 205 10.23 -12.70 -4.72
N LEU A 206 10.68 -11.59 -5.32
CA LEU A 206 11.26 -10.46 -4.60
C LEU A 206 10.25 -9.85 -3.61
N THR A 207 9.03 -9.54 -4.06
CA THR A 207 8.03 -8.88 -3.21
C THR A 207 7.42 -9.78 -2.14
N ALA A 208 7.60 -11.09 -2.22
CA ALA A 208 7.26 -12.03 -1.13
C ALA A 208 8.28 -12.02 0.03
N ARG A 209 9.42 -11.35 -0.13
CA ARG A 209 10.49 -11.32 0.88
C ARG A 209 10.28 -10.22 1.92
N THR A 210 10.96 -10.42 3.04
CA THR A 210 11.24 -9.37 4.02
C THR A 210 12.69 -8.93 3.84
N VAL A 211 12.93 -7.63 3.75
CA VAL A 211 14.26 -7.05 3.49
C VAL A 211 14.65 -6.05 4.58
N GLY A 212 15.93 -5.77 4.70
CA GLY A 212 16.39 -4.69 5.58
C GLY A 212 16.01 -3.31 5.03
N LEU A 213 15.58 -2.39 5.89
CA LEU A 213 15.21 -1.03 5.48
C LEU A 213 16.37 -0.28 4.83
N GLY A 214 17.60 -0.50 5.31
CA GLY A 214 18.79 0.09 4.69
C GLY A 214 19.00 -0.36 3.24
N ASP A 215 18.81 -1.66 2.93
CA ASP A 215 18.91 -2.17 1.56
C ASP A 215 17.79 -1.63 0.67
N LEU A 216 16.58 -1.51 1.21
CA LEU A 216 15.46 -0.91 0.50
C LEU A 216 15.74 0.54 0.13
N LEU A 217 16.21 1.36 1.09
CA LEU A 217 16.52 2.78 0.86
C LEU A 217 17.72 2.97 -0.07
N ALA A 218 18.74 2.12 0.05
CA ALA A 218 19.91 2.18 -0.84
C ALA A 218 19.57 1.74 -2.28
N ALA A 219 18.63 0.79 -2.46
CA ALA A 219 18.10 0.46 -3.78
C ALA A 219 17.30 1.64 -4.37
N ALA A 220 16.50 2.31 -3.53
CA ALA A 220 15.76 3.51 -3.91
C ALA A 220 16.70 4.66 -4.32
N ALA A 221 17.78 4.88 -3.57
CA ALA A 221 18.81 5.87 -3.92
C ALA A 221 19.45 5.60 -5.29
N SER A 222 19.67 4.31 -5.61
CA SER A 222 20.24 3.90 -6.91
C SER A 222 19.27 4.09 -8.08
N ALA A 223 17.99 4.20 -7.81
CA ALA A 223 16.92 4.36 -8.80
C ALA A 223 16.39 5.80 -8.90
N ALA A 224 16.90 6.71 -8.08
CA ALA A 224 16.52 8.11 -8.10
C ALA A 224 17.24 8.86 -9.23
N ASP A 225 16.48 9.59 -10.04
CA ASP A 225 17.03 10.43 -11.14
C ASP A 225 17.61 11.75 -10.61
N ASP A 226 17.11 12.23 -9.46
CA ASP A 226 17.53 13.47 -8.82
C ASP A 226 18.60 13.21 -7.75
N SER A 227 19.69 13.99 -7.82
CA SER A 227 20.85 13.83 -6.93
C SER A 227 20.56 14.20 -5.48
N ALA A 228 19.65 15.15 -5.21
CA ALA A 228 19.27 15.54 -3.86
C ALA A 228 18.47 14.42 -3.18
N THR A 229 17.53 13.81 -3.91
CA THR A 229 16.76 12.65 -3.46
C THR A 229 17.66 11.45 -3.22
N ALA A 230 18.60 11.16 -4.14
CA ALA A 230 19.58 10.08 -3.96
C ALA A 230 20.45 10.29 -2.72
N ALA A 231 20.87 11.53 -2.45
CA ALA A 231 21.65 11.88 -1.26
C ALA A 231 20.83 11.70 0.03
N ALA A 232 19.57 12.19 0.06
CA ALA A 232 18.68 12.04 1.21
C ALA A 232 18.38 10.56 1.52
N LEU A 233 18.11 9.73 0.49
CA LEU A 233 17.90 8.29 0.65
C LEU A 233 19.16 7.57 1.12
N THR A 234 20.34 7.98 0.64
CA THR A 234 21.63 7.42 1.08
C THR A 234 21.91 7.78 2.54
N LEU A 235 21.61 9.02 2.93
CA LEU A 235 21.72 9.47 4.32
C LEU A 235 20.82 8.63 5.23
N LEU A 236 19.55 8.42 4.86
CA LEU A 236 18.61 7.57 5.59
C LEU A 236 19.09 6.13 5.68
N ALA A 237 19.54 5.54 4.58
CA ALA A 237 20.05 4.17 4.55
C ALA A 237 21.22 3.98 5.55
N GLY A 238 22.11 4.99 5.63
CA GLY A 238 23.23 5.01 6.57
C GLY A 238 22.79 5.15 8.03
N GLN A 239 21.74 5.93 8.32
CA GLN A 239 21.23 6.11 9.68
C GLN A 239 20.47 4.88 10.19
N VAL A 240 19.69 4.21 9.33
CA VAL A 240 18.80 3.10 9.71
C VAL A 240 19.52 1.75 9.69
N GLY A 241 20.38 1.51 8.70
CA GLY A 241 20.99 0.20 8.48
C GLY A 241 19.97 -0.89 8.15
N ASN A 242 20.37 -2.16 8.29
CA ASN A 242 19.55 -3.34 7.91
C ASN A 242 18.88 -4.05 9.10
N GLY A 243 18.98 -3.50 10.30
CA GLY A 243 18.36 -4.09 11.50
C GLY A 243 16.85 -4.03 11.51
N TYR A 244 16.24 -3.14 10.74
CA TYR A 244 14.80 -2.98 10.63
C TYR A 244 14.23 -3.76 9.45
N ALA A 245 13.38 -4.74 9.73
CA ALA A 245 12.83 -5.67 8.76
C ALA A 245 11.54 -5.14 8.13
N VAL A 246 11.46 -5.12 6.80
CA VAL A 246 10.32 -4.60 6.03
C VAL A 246 9.73 -5.71 5.16
N PRO A 247 8.48 -6.13 5.39
CA PRO A 247 7.78 -7.07 4.53
C PRO A 247 7.31 -6.37 3.25
N LEU A 248 7.84 -6.75 2.09
CA LEU A 248 7.56 -6.07 0.82
C LEU A 248 6.14 -6.30 0.29
N ASN A 249 5.52 -7.43 0.62
CA ASN A 249 4.17 -7.78 0.18
C ASN A 249 3.08 -6.81 0.66
N GLY A 250 3.31 -6.12 1.78
CA GLY A 250 2.43 -5.07 2.28
C GLY A 250 2.62 -3.71 1.60
N LEU A 251 3.75 -3.52 0.92
CA LEU A 251 4.07 -2.26 0.26
C LEU A 251 3.65 -2.24 -1.21
N PHE A 252 3.85 -3.36 -1.93
CA PHE A 252 3.75 -3.40 -3.38
C PHE A 252 2.77 -4.46 -3.88
N GLY A 253 1.88 -4.04 -4.77
CA GLY A 253 1.01 -4.90 -5.56
C GLY A 253 1.43 -4.84 -7.03
N LEU A 254 1.91 -5.95 -7.58
CA LEU A 254 2.50 -5.97 -8.91
C LEU A 254 1.59 -6.55 -9.99
N GLY A 255 0.41 -7.06 -9.63
CA GLY A 255 -0.52 -7.64 -10.59
C GLY A 255 0.16 -8.66 -11.51
N VAL A 256 0.05 -8.46 -12.81
CA VAL A 256 0.68 -9.31 -13.84
C VAL A 256 2.21 -9.26 -13.81
N TRP A 257 2.82 -8.17 -13.33
CA TRP A 257 4.26 -7.99 -13.26
C TRP A 257 4.95 -8.95 -12.31
N LYS A 258 4.22 -9.54 -11.36
CA LYS A 258 4.77 -10.51 -10.40
C LYS A 258 5.48 -11.69 -11.07
N ASN A 259 5.07 -12.08 -12.28
CA ASN A 259 5.64 -13.22 -13.00
C ASN A 259 6.82 -12.84 -13.90
N MET A 260 7.13 -11.54 -14.03
CA MET A 260 8.26 -11.08 -14.83
C MET A 260 9.58 -11.36 -14.10
N PRO A 261 10.62 -11.80 -14.81
CA PRO A 261 11.95 -11.95 -14.24
C PRO A 261 12.50 -10.59 -13.83
N VAL A 262 13.30 -10.56 -12.77
CA VAL A 262 14.10 -9.38 -12.41
C VAL A 262 15.12 -9.10 -13.50
N GLY A 263 15.30 -7.82 -13.86
CA GLY A 263 16.20 -7.41 -14.94
C GLY A 263 17.67 -7.47 -14.55
N GLY A 264 18.53 -7.63 -15.56
CA GLY A 264 19.97 -7.46 -15.42
C GLY A 264 20.37 -5.99 -15.22
N ALA A 265 21.64 -5.76 -14.85
CA ALA A 265 22.13 -4.39 -14.59
C ALA A 265 22.05 -3.46 -15.81
N ASP A 266 22.17 -4.02 -17.01
CA ASP A 266 22.23 -3.27 -18.29
C ASP A 266 20.89 -3.28 -19.05
N GLU A 267 19.85 -3.91 -18.52
CA GLU A 267 18.55 -3.99 -19.15
C GLU A 267 17.62 -2.87 -18.65
N LYS A 268 16.86 -2.28 -19.59
CA LYS A 268 15.79 -1.34 -19.20
C LYS A 268 14.64 -2.14 -18.62
N PRO A 269 14.18 -1.84 -17.40
CA PRO A 269 13.08 -2.56 -16.78
C PRO A 269 11.80 -2.40 -17.61
N ALA A 270 11.01 -3.47 -17.66
CA ALA A 270 9.72 -3.45 -18.33
C ALA A 270 8.69 -2.62 -17.55
N LEU A 271 8.71 -2.69 -16.22
CA LEU A 271 7.86 -1.88 -15.34
C LEU A 271 8.39 -0.44 -15.30
N ARG A 272 7.59 0.50 -15.81
CA ARG A 272 7.91 1.93 -15.87
C ARG A 272 6.83 2.73 -15.15
N ALA A 273 7.02 2.94 -13.86
CA ALA A 273 6.12 3.73 -13.01
C ALA A 273 6.93 4.41 -11.92
N GLY A 274 6.38 5.45 -11.32
CA GLY A 274 7.02 6.17 -10.21
C GLY A 274 6.67 5.55 -8.85
N ILE A 275 7.54 5.72 -7.87
CA ILE A 275 7.28 5.50 -6.45
C ILE A 275 7.77 6.74 -5.72
N ASN A 276 6.89 7.45 -5.02
CA ASN A 276 7.33 8.63 -4.27
C ASN A 276 8.30 8.23 -3.16
N ALA A 277 9.44 8.90 -3.09
CA ALA A 277 10.55 8.54 -2.21
C ALA A 277 10.19 8.69 -0.72
N TYR A 278 9.50 9.77 -0.34
CA TYR A 278 9.05 9.98 1.03
C TYR A 278 8.03 8.93 1.47
N GLN A 279 7.05 8.64 0.62
CA GLN A 279 6.03 7.63 0.91
C GLN A 279 6.63 6.25 1.04
N LEU A 280 7.59 5.89 0.18
CA LEU A 280 8.31 4.62 0.28
C LEU A 280 8.97 4.47 1.66
N PHE A 281 9.68 5.50 2.12
CA PHE A 281 10.33 5.50 3.44
C PHE A 281 9.29 5.41 4.57
N SER A 282 8.32 6.32 4.61
CA SER A 282 7.31 6.38 5.69
C SER A 282 6.51 5.08 5.78
N TYR A 283 6.10 4.50 4.64
CA TYR A 283 5.33 3.26 4.64
C TYR A 283 6.18 2.03 4.97
N ALA A 284 7.46 2.01 4.57
CA ALA A 284 8.37 0.94 4.96
C ALA A 284 8.58 0.91 6.48
N VAL A 285 8.68 2.07 7.12
CA VAL A 285 8.75 2.17 8.59
C VAL A 285 7.46 1.67 9.23
N GLN A 286 6.29 2.03 8.71
CA GLN A 286 5.00 1.55 9.24
C GLN A 286 4.80 0.05 9.02
N ALA A 287 5.36 -0.53 7.96
CA ALA A 287 5.23 -1.96 7.65
C ALA A 287 5.96 -2.85 8.66
N GLY A 288 7.10 -2.39 9.19
CA GLY A 288 7.94 -3.17 10.11
C GLY A 288 7.44 -3.21 11.55
N ASN A 289 6.99 -2.08 12.10
CA ASN A 289 6.52 -1.95 13.50
C ASN A 289 5.14 -1.30 13.56
N GLY A 290 4.24 -1.92 14.27
CA GLY A 290 2.82 -1.54 14.29
C GLY A 290 2.32 -0.84 15.55
N ALA A 291 3.05 -0.89 16.65
CA ALA A 291 2.64 -0.22 17.89
C ALA A 291 3.88 0.32 18.61
N VAL A 292 3.84 1.57 19.01
CA VAL A 292 4.94 2.24 19.71
C VAL A 292 4.35 3.09 20.84
N ASP A 293 4.97 3.01 22.00
CA ASP A 293 4.78 3.96 23.09
C ASP A 293 5.66 5.18 22.81
N LEU A 294 5.04 6.32 22.70
CA LEU A 294 5.69 7.59 22.36
C LEU A 294 5.57 8.63 23.48
N SER A 295 5.21 8.19 24.68
CA SER A 295 4.96 9.07 25.82
C SER A 295 6.12 10.03 26.13
N ASP A 296 7.35 9.61 25.83
CA ASP A 296 8.56 10.42 26.06
C ASP A 296 9.07 11.16 24.79
N ALA A 297 8.50 10.85 23.61
CA ALA A 297 9.07 11.30 22.35
C ALA A 297 8.41 12.56 21.78
N VAL A 298 7.10 12.73 21.98
CA VAL A 298 6.32 13.82 21.37
C VAL A 298 5.41 14.45 22.41
N GLY A 299 5.65 15.70 22.74
CA GLY A 299 4.82 16.43 23.68
C GLY A 299 4.76 17.91 23.35
N THR A 300 3.59 18.50 23.60
CA THR A 300 3.35 19.94 23.51
C THR A 300 2.81 20.45 24.83
N VAL A 301 3.41 21.50 25.36
CA VAL A 301 3.00 22.12 26.61
C VAL A 301 2.55 23.56 26.34
N ALA A 302 1.32 23.86 26.72
CA ALA A 302 0.83 25.22 26.81
C ALA A 302 0.69 25.61 28.28
N PRO A 303 0.69 26.89 28.67
CA PRO A 303 0.54 27.30 30.07
C PRO A 303 -0.69 26.67 30.72
N GLY A 304 -0.48 25.86 31.75
CA GLY A 304 -1.55 25.15 32.48
C GLY A 304 -2.09 23.88 31.81
N SER A 305 -1.52 23.44 30.69
CA SER A 305 -1.95 22.22 29.98
C SER A 305 -0.78 21.49 29.33
N SER A 306 -0.98 20.22 29.03
CA SER A 306 -0.05 19.38 28.28
C SER A 306 -0.82 18.48 27.32
N VAL A 307 -0.27 18.23 26.13
CA VAL A 307 -0.77 17.25 25.18
C VAL A 307 0.40 16.37 24.77
N LEU A 308 0.30 15.09 25.05
CA LEU A 308 1.33 14.09 24.76
C LEU A 308 0.74 13.01 23.85
N LEU A 309 1.50 12.57 22.88
CA LEU A 309 1.15 11.34 22.15
C LEU A 309 1.61 10.15 23.03
N ALA A 310 0.65 9.52 23.70
CA ALA A 310 0.94 8.42 24.63
C ALA A 310 1.25 7.12 23.88
N ALA A 311 0.48 6.79 22.85
CA ALA A 311 0.69 5.58 22.06
C ALA A 311 0.13 5.70 20.65
N MET A 312 0.68 4.91 19.74
CA MET A 312 0.20 4.77 18.37
C MET A 312 0.15 3.30 17.98
N ALA A 313 -0.90 2.88 17.29
CA ALA A 313 -0.99 1.57 16.69
C ALA A 313 -1.40 1.69 15.22
N THR A 314 -0.82 0.85 14.36
CA THR A 314 -1.19 0.74 12.95
C THR A 314 -1.93 -0.57 12.71
N GLY A 315 -2.98 -0.52 11.89
CA GLY A 315 -3.72 -1.71 11.45
C GLY A 315 -2.92 -2.58 10.49
N PRO A 316 -3.43 -3.77 10.18
CA PRO A 316 -2.83 -4.63 9.16
C PRO A 316 -2.84 -3.93 7.81
N MET A 317 -1.83 -4.22 6.99
CA MET A 317 -1.80 -3.80 5.60
C MET A 317 -2.50 -4.85 4.73
N ASP A 318 -3.81 -4.74 4.59
CA ASP A 318 -4.61 -5.66 3.81
C ASP A 318 -4.44 -5.47 2.29
N ARG A 319 -3.97 -4.29 1.90
CA ARG A 319 -3.72 -3.90 0.50
C ARG A 319 -2.42 -3.11 0.39
N PRO A 320 -1.74 -3.19 -0.76
CA PRO A 320 -0.47 -2.50 -0.96
C PRO A 320 -0.64 -0.97 -0.96
N ARG A 321 0.47 -0.26 -0.72
CA ARG A 321 0.56 1.20 -0.79
C ARG A 321 0.77 1.70 -2.21
N PHE A 322 1.49 0.92 -2.99
CA PHE A 322 1.78 1.15 -4.40
C PHE A 322 1.31 -0.07 -5.18
N SER A 323 0.55 0.15 -6.22
CA SER A 323 0.02 -0.93 -7.04
C SER A 323 0.19 -0.60 -8.51
N PHE A 324 0.57 -1.62 -9.29
CA PHE A 324 0.84 -1.51 -10.72
C PHE A 324 0.15 -2.65 -11.44
N GLY A 325 -0.64 -2.34 -12.45
CA GLY A 325 -1.32 -3.38 -13.22
C GLY A 325 -2.59 -2.89 -13.93
N PRO A 326 -3.40 -3.85 -14.41
CA PRO A 326 -4.62 -3.55 -15.13
C PRO A 326 -5.79 -3.15 -14.22
N VAL A 327 -6.88 -2.73 -14.84
CA VAL A 327 -8.16 -2.49 -14.17
C VAL A 327 -8.61 -3.74 -13.41
N GLY A 328 -9.10 -3.55 -12.19
CA GLY A 328 -9.61 -4.62 -11.33
C GLY A 328 -8.55 -5.27 -10.43
N GLU A 329 -7.28 -5.28 -10.83
CA GLU A 329 -6.17 -5.80 -10.01
C GLU A 329 -5.39 -4.70 -9.28
N THR A 330 -5.49 -3.45 -9.76
CA THR A 330 -4.71 -2.32 -9.23
C THR A 330 -5.50 -1.60 -8.15
N HIS A 331 -5.13 -1.84 -6.91
CA HIS A 331 -5.76 -1.24 -5.73
C HIS A 331 -4.72 -0.91 -4.66
N VAL A 332 -4.98 0.14 -3.92
CA VAL A 332 -4.11 0.65 -2.86
C VAL A 332 -4.91 0.99 -1.61
N SER A 333 -4.26 0.96 -0.45
CA SER A 333 -4.84 1.48 0.79
C SER A 333 -3.79 2.14 1.68
N THR A 334 -4.22 3.09 2.51
CA THR A 334 -3.44 3.54 3.66
C THR A 334 -3.60 2.56 4.83
N SER A 335 -2.80 2.64 5.90
CA SER A 335 -3.06 1.91 7.14
C SER A 335 -4.26 2.51 7.85
N ALA A 336 -5.04 1.67 8.51
CA ALA A 336 -5.79 2.14 9.66
C ALA A 336 -4.81 2.57 10.76
N LEU A 337 -5.14 3.63 11.48
CA LEU A 337 -4.27 4.22 12.48
C LEU A 337 -5.08 4.55 13.74
N ARG A 338 -4.51 4.24 14.90
CA ARG A 338 -5.08 4.66 16.19
C ARG A 338 -4.05 5.44 16.98
N LEU A 339 -4.41 6.65 17.37
CA LEU A 339 -3.60 7.54 18.18
C LEU A 339 -4.24 7.66 19.56
N GLN A 340 -3.46 7.54 20.61
CA GLN A 340 -3.85 7.84 21.98
C GLN A 340 -3.07 9.05 22.45
N LEU A 341 -3.79 10.09 22.82
CA LEU A 341 -3.26 11.35 23.34
C LEU A 341 -3.66 11.51 24.79
N ASP A 342 -2.73 11.91 25.64
CA ASP A 342 -3.00 12.32 27.01
C ASP A 342 -3.06 13.84 27.09
N VAL A 343 -4.28 14.36 27.35
CA VAL A 343 -4.50 15.79 27.50
C VAL A 343 -4.59 16.13 28.99
N GLY A 344 -3.54 16.73 29.50
CA GLY A 344 -3.44 17.17 30.90
C GLY A 344 -3.85 18.63 31.08
N ILE A 345 -4.73 18.92 32.04
CA ILE A 345 -5.14 20.27 32.43
C ILE A 345 -4.85 20.44 33.91
N ARG A 346 -4.06 21.45 34.28
CA ARG A 346 -3.67 21.75 35.66
C ARG A 346 -4.45 22.97 36.19
N ASN A 347 -4.45 23.11 37.52
CA ASN A 347 -5.08 24.24 38.22
C ASN A 347 -6.59 24.37 37.99
N VAL A 348 -7.28 23.23 37.86
CA VAL A 348 -8.75 23.19 37.80
C VAL A 348 -9.32 23.42 39.19
N SER A 349 -10.30 24.33 39.33
CA SER A 349 -11.03 24.54 40.58
C SER A 349 -12.32 23.75 40.56
N LEU A 350 -12.55 22.93 41.60
CA LEU A 350 -13.76 22.16 41.76
C LEU A 350 -14.25 22.23 43.21
N LEU A 351 -15.48 22.66 43.42
CA LEU A 351 -16.14 22.79 44.76
C LEU A 351 -15.28 23.52 45.80
N GLY A 352 -14.55 24.57 45.37
CA GLY A 352 -13.65 25.35 46.24
C GLY A 352 -12.26 24.78 46.46
N ALA A 353 -11.97 23.58 45.97
CA ALA A 353 -10.62 23.02 45.92
C ALA A 353 -9.88 23.51 44.67
N SER A 354 -8.78 24.19 44.83
CA SER A 354 -7.86 24.60 43.77
C SER A 354 -6.72 23.59 43.61
N LEU A 355 -6.04 23.60 42.46
CA LEU A 355 -4.90 22.73 42.15
C LEU A 355 -5.25 21.25 41.78
N ILE A 356 -6.43 21.01 41.25
CA ILE A 356 -6.79 19.70 40.71
C ILE A 356 -6.21 19.59 39.31
N SER A 357 -5.61 18.44 38.99
CA SER A 357 -5.24 18.06 37.63
C SER A 357 -6.29 17.15 37.06
N VAL A 358 -6.63 17.38 35.81
CA VAL A 358 -7.52 16.54 34.98
C VAL A 358 -6.68 15.92 33.88
N ASN A 359 -6.75 14.61 33.71
CA ASN A 359 -6.11 13.93 32.58
C ASN A 359 -7.16 13.25 31.73
N LEU A 360 -7.22 13.64 30.45
CA LEU A 360 -8.19 13.13 29.48
C LEU A 360 -7.47 12.27 28.46
N PRO A 361 -7.61 10.94 28.48
CA PRO A 361 -7.11 10.09 27.42
C PRO A 361 -8.04 10.21 26.20
N VAL A 362 -7.54 10.87 25.16
CA VAL A 362 -8.23 11.05 23.88
C VAL A 362 -7.70 10.02 22.90
N THR A 363 -8.59 9.23 22.33
CA THR A 363 -8.26 8.28 21.26
C THR A 363 -8.85 8.75 19.95
N ILE A 364 -8.02 8.80 18.91
CA ILE A 364 -8.44 9.07 17.53
C ILE A 364 -8.23 7.79 16.73
N ASP A 365 -9.30 7.27 16.14
CA ASP A 365 -9.32 6.03 15.37
C ASP A 365 -9.64 6.34 13.89
N ILE A 366 -8.69 6.06 13.01
CA ILE A 366 -8.72 6.45 11.60
C ILE A 366 -8.75 5.18 10.77
N ALA A 367 -9.84 4.97 10.04
CA ALA A 367 -9.94 3.87 9.09
C ALA A 367 -9.06 4.13 7.85
N ALA A 368 -8.63 3.06 7.20
CA ALA A 368 -7.82 3.14 5.99
C ALA A 368 -8.57 3.83 4.84
N ALA A 369 -7.90 4.76 4.17
CA ALA A 369 -8.34 5.23 2.86
C ALA A 369 -8.00 4.20 1.79
N GLN A 370 -8.79 4.13 0.72
CA GLN A 370 -8.65 3.14 -0.34
C GLN A 370 -8.77 3.78 -1.73
N GLY A 371 -8.10 3.16 -2.71
CA GLY A 371 -8.21 3.52 -4.12
C GLY A 371 -8.11 2.28 -4.99
N GLN A 372 -8.90 2.23 -6.07
CA GLN A 372 -8.91 1.14 -7.05
C GLN A 372 -9.03 1.71 -8.45
N VAL A 373 -8.17 1.26 -9.36
CA VAL A 373 -8.30 1.62 -10.78
C VAL A 373 -9.56 0.99 -11.34
N SER A 374 -10.51 1.84 -11.78
CA SER A 374 -11.79 1.41 -12.35
C SER A 374 -11.83 1.51 -13.86
N ALA A 375 -11.04 2.40 -14.47
CA ALA A 375 -10.90 2.50 -15.92
C ALA A 375 -9.52 3.03 -16.31
N ILE A 376 -9.03 2.57 -17.45
CA ILE A 376 -7.87 3.11 -18.15
C ILE A 376 -8.32 3.33 -19.59
N ASP A 377 -8.50 4.59 -19.96
CA ASP A 377 -8.91 4.99 -21.30
C ASP A 377 -7.66 5.30 -22.10
N CYS A 378 -7.29 4.37 -22.96
CA CYS A 378 -6.15 4.49 -23.85
C CYS A 378 -6.57 4.96 -25.23
N PRO A 379 -5.87 5.93 -25.83
CA PRO A 379 -6.13 6.33 -27.21
C PRO A 379 -5.78 5.22 -28.19
N ASP A 380 -6.45 5.22 -29.33
CA ASP A 380 -6.26 4.19 -30.36
C ASP A 380 -4.91 4.33 -31.11
N THR A 381 -4.29 5.48 -31.08
CA THR A 381 -3.01 5.77 -31.77
C THR A 381 -1.91 6.25 -30.81
N ALA A 382 -0.65 5.93 -31.15
CA ALA A 382 0.52 6.36 -30.38
C ALA A 382 0.69 7.89 -30.33
N GLU A 383 0.20 8.61 -31.33
CA GLU A 383 0.25 10.08 -31.40
C GLU A 383 -0.64 10.74 -30.35
N GLN A 384 -1.70 10.05 -29.93
CA GLN A 384 -2.63 10.49 -28.89
C GLN A 384 -2.29 9.95 -27.48
N ALA A 385 -1.10 9.37 -27.28
CA ALA A 385 -0.70 8.82 -25.97
C ALA A 385 -0.81 9.82 -24.80
N ARG A 386 -0.81 11.14 -25.11
CA ARG A 386 -1.05 12.21 -24.13
C ARG A 386 -2.51 12.27 -23.65
N ASP A 387 -3.44 11.63 -24.35
CA ASP A 387 -4.88 11.65 -24.04
C ASP A 387 -5.30 10.48 -23.13
N THR A 388 -4.33 9.67 -22.69
CA THR A 388 -4.59 8.59 -21.73
C THR A 388 -5.19 9.14 -20.44
N ARG A 389 -6.26 8.49 -19.97
CA ARG A 389 -6.91 8.80 -18.69
C ARG A 389 -6.92 7.58 -17.79
N VAL A 390 -6.70 7.80 -16.51
CA VAL A 390 -6.82 6.78 -15.46
C VAL A 390 -7.88 7.22 -14.48
N THR A 391 -8.91 6.41 -14.31
CA THR A 391 -9.98 6.66 -13.33
C THR A 391 -9.78 5.76 -12.13
N VAL A 392 -9.73 6.34 -10.94
CA VAL A 392 -9.59 5.66 -9.66
C VAL A 392 -10.83 5.89 -8.83
N GLN A 393 -11.53 4.82 -8.45
CA GLN A 393 -12.53 4.90 -7.39
C GLN A 393 -11.83 4.98 -6.06
N ALA A 394 -12.13 5.99 -5.28
CA ALA A 394 -11.46 6.26 -4.03
C ALA A 394 -12.45 6.50 -2.90
N SER A 395 -12.01 6.19 -1.68
CA SER A 395 -12.70 6.57 -0.45
C SER A 395 -11.68 7.02 0.60
N SER A 396 -11.95 8.12 1.28
CA SER A 396 -11.23 8.47 2.50
C SER A 396 -11.77 7.67 3.68
N GLY A 397 -10.91 7.37 4.67
CA GLY A 397 -11.32 6.59 5.84
C GLY A 397 -12.31 7.33 6.73
N LEU A 398 -13.10 6.56 7.47
CA LEU A 398 -13.92 7.06 8.56
C LEU A 398 -13.02 7.47 9.74
N VAL A 399 -13.37 8.52 10.44
CA VAL A 399 -12.64 8.97 11.63
C VAL A 399 -13.56 9.01 12.83
N ASN A 400 -13.13 8.37 13.92
CA ASN A 400 -13.80 8.37 15.21
C ASN A 400 -12.89 8.97 16.26
N ALA A 401 -13.45 9.57 17.32
CA ALA A 401 -12.70 9.96 18.50
C ALA A 401 -13.45 9.61 19.78
N TYR A 402 -12.68 9.25 20.80
CA TYR A 402 -13.18 8.76 22.07
C TYR A 402 -12.42 9.38 23.23
N ILE A 403 -13.11 9.61 24.36
CA ILE A 403 -12.50 9.77 25.68
C ILE A 403 -12.95 8.60 26.53
N GLY A 404 -12.01 7.86 27.11
CA GLY A 404 -12.31 6.72 27.95
C GLY A 404 -11.19 5.68 27.99
N ALA A 405 -11.38 4.64 28.78
CA ALA A 405 -10.47 3.51 28.84
C ALA A 405 -10.70 2.58 27.65
N LEU A 406 -9.64 2.29 26.92
CA LEU A 406 -9.65 1.32 25.82
C LEU A 406 -9.69 -0.12 26.36
N PRO A 407 -10.26 -1.08 25.62
CA PRO A 407 -10.15 -2.49 25.96
C PRO A 407 -8.69 -2.98 25.90
N ALA A 408 -8.38 -4.00 26.67
CA ALA A 408 -7.05 -4.62 26.64
C ALA A 408 -6.69 -5.05 25.21
N GLY A 409 -5.47 -4.75 24.77
CA GLY A 409 -5.01 -5.06 23.43
C GLY A 409 -5.47 -4.09 22.32
N ALA A 410 -6.22 -3.04 22.63
CA ALA A 410 -6.66 -2.08 21.62
C ALA A 410 -5.51 -1.38 20.88
N MET A 411 -4.34 -1.26 21.50
CA MET A 411 -3.13 -0.66 20.95
C MET A 411 -2.08 -1.71 20.51
N THR A 412 -2.47 -2.97 20.34
CA THR A 412 -1.57 -4.03 19.85
C THR A 412 -1.66 -4.20 18.33
N ARG A 413 -0.73 -4.95 17.76
CA ARG A 413 -0.77 -5.36 16.36
C ARG A 413 -1.06 -6.87 16.25
N PRO A 414 -1.97 -7.31 15.36
CA PRO A 414 -2.85 -6.49 14.52
C PRO A 414 -3.82 -5.68 15.38
N MET A 415 -4.05 -4.42 14.96
CA MET A 415 -4.95 -3.52 15.67
C MET A 415 -6.39 -4.03 15.55
N PRO A 416 -7.07 -4.39 16.67
CA PRO A 416 -8.44 -4.86 16.61
C PRO A 416 -9.41 -3.73 16.25
N PRO A 417 -10.56 -4.02 15.63
CA PRO A 417 -11.60 -3.01 15.44
C PRO A 417 -12.07 -2.48 16.81
N LEU A 418 -12.41 -1.20 16.87
CA LEU A 418 -12.89 -0.51 18.06
C LEU A 418 -14.28 0.07 17.80
N ALA A 419 -15.26 -0.39 18.56
CA ALA A 419 -16.58 0.21 18.54
C ALA A 419 -16.77 1.18 19.72
N ALA A 420 -17.67 2.15 19.58
CA ALA A 420 -17.99 3.07 20.66
C ALA A 420 -18.41 2.37 21.98
N ALA A 421 -19.04 1.20 21.87
CA ALA A 421 -19.48 0.40 23.03
C ALA A 421 -18.31 -0.21 23.81
N ASP A 422 -17.14 -0.41 23.17
CA ASP A 422 -15.96 -1.02 23.80
C ASP A 422 -15.22 -0.04 24.71
N VAL A 423 -15.41 1.26 24.51
CA VAL A 423 -14.79 2.31 25.32
C VAL A 423 -15.52 2.46 26.65
N ARG A 424 -14.78 2.28 27.74
CA ARG A 424 -15.33 2.32 29.11
C ARG A 424 -15.07 3.68 29.76
N PRO A 425 -15.89 4.09 30.76
CA PRO A 425 -15.57 5.27 31.56
C PRO A 425 -14.19 5.16 32.20
N VAL A 426 -13.44 6.25 32.20
CA VAL A 426 -12.12 6.37 32.83
C VAL A 426 -12.14 7.46 33.89
N ARG A 427 -11.45 7.24 34.99
CA ARG A 427 -11.31 8.24 36.05
C ARG A 427 -10.38 9.34 35.62
N ILE A 428 -10.93 10.55 35.52
CA ILE A 428 -10.21 11.76 35.07
C ILE A 428 -9.88 12.72 36.23
N VAL A 429 -10.61 12.61 37.34
CA VAL A 429 -10.39 13.39 38.57
C VAL A 429 -10.53 12.50 39.78
N ASN A 430 -9.65 12.67 40.75
CA ASN A 430 -9.75 12.05 42.07
C ASN A 430 -9.25 13.03 43.15
N VAL A 431 -10.19 13.55 43.94
CA VAL A 431 -9.90 14.44 45.06
C VAL A 431 -9.95 13.63 46.34
N LEU A 432 -8.81 13.11 46.78
CA LEU A 432 -8.62 12.35 48.04
C LEU A 432 -9.66 11.20 48.22
N GLY A 433 -10.22 10.67 47.14
CA GLY A 433 -11.27 9.69 47.19
C GLY A 433 -12.67 10.22 47.58
N LEU A 434 -12.79 11.49 47.91
CA LEU A 434 -14.06 12.13 48.35
C LEU A 434 -14.92 12.52 47.11
N VAL A 435 -14.27 13.04 46.08
CA VAL A 435 -14.91 13.36 44.81
C VAL A 435 -14.14 12.67 43.70
N THR A 436 -14.83 11.81 42.96
CA THR A 436 -14.26 11.18 41.78
C THR A 436 -15.12 11.50 40.56
N VAL A 437 -14.45 11.74 39.43
CA VAL A 437 -15.10 11.99 38.16
C VAL A 437 -14.61 10.96 37.15
N ASP A 438 -15.56 10.17 36.66
CA ASP A 438 -15.32 9.26 35.56
C ASP A 438 -15.88 9.88 34.28
N SER A 439 -15.16 9.75 33.18
CA SER A 439 -15.53 10.33 31.87
C SER A 439 -15.60 9.28 30.79
N ARG A 440 -16.62 9.40 29.95
CA ARG A 440 -16.73 8.69 28.69
C ARG A 440 -17.37 9.61 27.66
N ALA A 441 -16.68 9.86 26.57
CA ALA A 441 -17.22 10.65 25.47
C ALA A 441 -16.95 9.95 24.14
N VAL A 442 -17.88 10.13 23.21
CA VAL A 442 -17.80 9.59 21.86
C VAL A 442 -18.16 10.73 20.90
N ALA A 443 -17.22 11.07 20.02
CA ALA A 443 -17.50 12.03 18.97
C ALA A 443 -18.49 11.45 17.95
N GLN A 444 -19.22 12.31 17.26
CA GLN A 444 -19.93 11.89 16.06
C GLN A 444 -18.89 11.53 14.99
N PRO A 445 -19.02 10.34 14.37
CA PRO A 445 -18.06 9.91 13.36
C PRO A 445 -18.08 10.87 12.17
N VAL A 446 -16.90 11.24 11.71
CA VAL A 446 -16.76 11.99 10.46
C VAL A 446 -16.73 10.99 9.31
N MET A 447 -17.77 11.04 8.48
CA MET A 447 -17.91 10.17 7.31
C MET A 447 -16.86 10.51 6.27
N GLY A 448 -16.19 9.49 5.76
CA GLY A 448 -15.27 9.63 4.64
C GLY A 448 -16.00 10.03 3.36
N ALA A 449 -15.33 10.79 2.51
CA ALA A 449 -15.78 11.04 1.14
C ALA A 449 -15.48 9.82 0.25
N SER A 450 -16.33 9.59 -0.75
CA SER A 450 -16.10 8.57 -1.77
C SER A 450 -16.45 9.12 -3.16
N GLY A 451 -15.72 8.68 -4.20
CA GLY A 451 -15.98 9.10 -5.57
C GLY A 451 -14.89 8.71 -6.54
N ALA A 452 -15.11 9.07 -7.79
CA ALA A 452 -14.14 8.86 -8.86
C ALA A 452 -13.17 10.03 -8.97
N VAL A 453 -11.89 9.71 -9.07
CA VAL A 453 -10.80 10.65 -9.34
C VAL A 453 -10.22 10.32 -10.70
N ILE A 454 -10.09 11.32 -11.58
CA ILE A 454 -9.61 11.17 -12.95
C ILE A 454 -8.24 11.84 -13.08
N PHE A 455 -7.28 11.08 -13.61
CA PHE A 455 -5.94 11.54 -13.96
C PHE A 455 -5.80 11.60 -15.48
N GLY A 456 -5.20 12.67 -15.98
CA GLY A 456 -5.01 12.91 -17.40
C GLY A 456 -5.76 14.15 -17.90
N PRO A 457 -5.93 14.31 -19.23
CA PRO A 457 -6.56 15.50 -19.81
C PRO A 457 -7.97 15.75 -19.28
N GLY A 458 -8.21 16.95 -18.77
CA GLY A 458 -9.50 17.35 -18.19
C GLY A 458 -9.82 16.71 -16.84
N GLY A 459 -8.89 15.98 -16.23
CA GLY A 459 -9.04 15.37 -14.91
C GLY A 459 -8.56 16.26 -13.76
N GLN A 460 -8.82 15.81 -12.53
CA GLN A 460 -8.39 16.48 -11.30
C GLN A 460 -6.86 16.40 -11.12
N GLY A 461 -6.25 15.30 -11.57
CA GLY A 461 -4.82 15.06 -11.52
C GLY A 461 -4.18 14.87 -12.89
N SER A 462 -2.86 14.73 -12.92
CA SER A 462 -2.12 14.33 -14.13
C SER A 462 -1.39 13.01 -13.88
N ILE A 463 -1.19 12.24 -14.96
CA ILE A 463 -0.42 11.00 -14.89
C ILE A 463 1.06 11.35 -14.82
N GLY A 464 1.75 10.77 -13.83
CA GLY A 464 3.20 10.88 -13.66
C GLY A 464 3.98 9.97 -14.61
N ARG A 465 5.29 10.07 -14.50
CA ARG A 465 6.27 9.23 -15.17
C ARG A 465 7.47 9.06 -14.25
N PRO A 466 8.33 8.05 -14.44
CA PRO A 466 9.57 7.93 -13.67
C PRO A 466 10.34 9.25 -13.65
N GLY A 467 10.81 9.66 -12.48
CA GLY A 467 11.54 10.91 -12.28
C GLY A 467 10.69 12.20 -12.31
N SER A 468 9.36 12.09 -12.51
CA SER A 468 8.47 13.26 -12.53
C SER A 468 7.09 12.87 -12.00
N PRO A 469 6.78 13.17 -10.75
CA PRO A 469 5.49 12.86 -10.18
C PRO A 469 4.39 13.60 -10.95
N GLY A 470 3.27 12.92 -11.16
CA GLY A 470 2.08 13.56 -11.70
C GLY A 470 1.47 14.50 -10.68
N ARG A 471 0.60 15.40 -11.14
CA ARG A 471 -0.19 16.20 -10.22
C ARG A 471 -1.16 15.29 -9.48
N PRO A 472 -1.11 15.24 -8.14
CA PRO A 472 -2.03 14.44 -7.35
C PRO A 472 -3.47 14.95 -7.48
N ALA A 473 -4.39 14.08 -7.11
CA ALA A 473 -5.78 14.44 -6.97
C ALA A 473 -6.33 13.87 -5.67
N SER A 474 -7.25 14.60 -5.06
CA SER A 474 -7.68 14.33 -3.70
C SER A 474 -9.18 14.13 -3.63
N ILE A 475 -9.59 13.31 -2.66
CA ILE A 475 -10.98 13.15 -2.26
C ILE A 475 -11.12 13.47 -0.78
N GLY A 476 -12.20 14.18 -0.43
CA GLY A 476 -12.39 14.73 0.91
C GLY A 476 -11.86 16.15 1.03
N ASN A 477 -12.17 16.81 2.14
CA ASN A 477 -11.87 18.23 2.38
C ASN A 477 -10.75 18.47 3.43
N GLY A 478 -10.22 17.42 4.07
CA GLY A 478 -9.03 17.48 4.92
C GLY A 478 -9.18 18.20 6.27
N ALA A 479 -10.24 18.95 6.50
CA ALA A 479 -10.41 19.76 7.71
C ALA A 479 -11.32 19.06 8.73
N GLN A 480 -10.85 17.97 9.34
CA GLN A 480 -11.73 17.10 10.12
C GLN A 480 -11.32 16.95 11.60
N VAL A 481 -10.15 17.44 12.00
CA VAL A 481 -9.70 17.29 13.40
C VAL A 481 -10.49 18.20 14.32
N GLU A 482 -10.60 19.47 14.00
CA GLU A 482 -11.30 20.45 14.83
C GLU A 482 -12.80 20.12 15.01
N PRO A 483 -13.59 19.84 13.95
CA PRO A 483 -15.00 19.44 14.12
C PRO A 483 -15.17 18.14 14.90
N LEU A 484 -14.28 17.16 14.69
CA LEU A 484 -14.29 15.89 15.40
C LEU A 484 -14.05 16.10 16.90
N LEU A 485 -13.01 16.84 17.26
CA LEU A 485 -12.67 17.12 18.64
C LEU A 485 -13.69 18.06 19.32
N THR A 486 -14.27 19.01 18.58
CA THR A 486 -15.37 19.85 19.07
C THR A 486 -16.61 19.00 19.39
N SER A 487 -16.94 18.05 18.52
CA SER A 487 -18.01 17.07 18.78
C SER A 487 -17.70 16.21 20.00
N LEU A 488 -16.44 15.77 20.16
CA LEU A 488 -15.99 14.99 21.31
C LEU A 488 -16.13 15.77 22.62
N VAL A 489 -15.67 17.02 22.64
CA VAL A 489 -15.79 17.93 23.79
C VAL A 489 -17.26 18.23 24.09
N GLY A 490 -18.10 18.44 23.06
CA GLY A 490 -19.53 18.61 23.21
C GLY A 490 -20.21 17.39 23.86
N SER A 491 -19.74 16.18 23.54
CA SER A 491 -20.27 14.94 24.12
C SER A 491 -19.92 14.77 25.62
N LEU A 492 -18.87 15.42 26.11
CA LEU A 492 -18.56 15.49 27.56
C LEU A 492 -19.70 16.20 28.33
N GLY A 493 -20.35 17.17 27.72
CA GLY A 493 -21.51 17.88 28.29
C GLY A 493 -22.77 17.01 28.36
N GLY A 494 -22.83 15.87 27.66
CA GLY A 494 -23.96 14.95 27.65
C GLY A 494 -24.20 14.27 29.02
N GLN A 495 -25.36 13.59 29.15
CA GLN A 495 -25.73 12.94 30.43
C GLN A 495 -24.72 11.87 30.87
N ASP A 496 -24.12 11.16 29.93
CA ASP A 496 -23.15 10.08 30.14
C ASP A 496 -21.70 10.54 30.07
N GLY A 497 -21.46 11.81 29.71
CA GLY A 497 -20.10 12.33 29.45
C GLY A 497 -19.25 12.47 30.71
N LEU A 498 -19.81 12.99 31.78
CA LEU A 498 -19.15 13.14 33.09
C LEU A 498 -20.00 12.52 34.19
N GLN A 499 -19.44 11.48 34.83
CA GLN A 499 -20.07 10.80 35.97
C GLN A 499 -19.36 11.20 37.26
N ILE A 500 -20.06 11.98 38.09
CA ILE A 500 -19.52 12.49 39.34
C ILE A 500 -19.99 11.61 40.49
N ASN A 501 -19.04 11.02 41.20
CA ASN A 501 -19.27 10.21 42.38
C ASN A 501 -18.77 10.95 43.62
N LEU A 502 -19.66 11.17 44.58
CA LEU A 502 -19.37 11.77 45.87
C LEU A 502 -19.38 10.67 46.94
N LEU A 503 -18.32 10.54 47.70
CA LEU A 503 -18.23 9.62 48.82
C LEU A 503 -18.87 10.27 50.06
N GLY A 504 -19.90 9.65 50.64
CA GLY A 504 -20.58 10.06 51.87
C GLY A 504 -22.08 9.79 51.82
N THR A 505 -22.72 9.68 52.98
CA THR A 505 -24.17 9.60 53.11
C THR A 505 -24.81 10.98 52.78
N CYS A 506 -25.06 11.22 51.53
CA CYS A 506 -25.76 12.43 51.13
C CYS A 506 -27.29 12.23 51.24
N LEU A 507 -27.97 13.17 51.81
CA LEU A 507 -29.43 13.30 51.63
C LEU A 507 -29.72 13.58 50.14
N PRO A 508 -30.72 12.93 49.52
CA PRO A 508 -30.94 12.98 48.06
C PRO A 508 -30.97 14.40 47.47
N LEU A 509 -31.65 15.31 48.09
CA LEU A 509 -31.79 16.70 47.63
C LEU A 509 -30.48 17.49 47.66
N VAL A 510 -29.62 17.26 48.64
CA VAL A 510 -28.33 17.97 48.78
C VAL A 510 -27.29 17.39 47.81
N CYS A 511 -27.36 16.09 47.56
CA CYS A 511 -26.47 15.45 46.58
C CYS A 511 -26.79 15.87 45.15
N ASP A 512 -28.06 16.00 44.79
CA ASP A 512 -28.44 16.37 43.41
C ASP A 512 -28.03 17.79 43.08
N THR A 513 -28.22 18.75 44.02
CA THR A 513 -27.73 20.12 43.86
C THR A 513 -26.22 20.22 43.82
N THR A 514 -25.51 19.46 44.67
CA THR A 514 -24.04 19.45 44.69
C THR A 514 -23.47 18.80 43.42
N ARG A 515 -24.11 17.73 42.91
CA ARG A 515 -23.76 17.11 41.63
C ARG A 515 -23.98 18.06 40.46
N ALA A 516 -25.11 18.78 40.44
CA ALA A 516 -25.41 19.75 39.39
C ALA A 516 -24.39 20.92 39.38
N LEU A 517 -24.03 21.44 40.56
CA LEU A 517 -23.00 22.47 40.71
C LEU A 517 -21.62 21.95 40.32
N ALA A 518 -21.20 20.77 40.80
CA ALA A 518 -19.95 20.15 40.43
C ALA A 518 -19.87 19.89 38.93
N ARG A 519 -20.97 19.45 38.31
CA ARG A 519 -21.05 19.23 36.88
C ARG A 519 -20.88 20.53 36.09
N SER A 520 -21.59 21.60 36.47
CA SER A 520 -21.46 22.89 35.78
C SER A 520 -20.05 23.50 35.90
N GLN A 521 -19.45 23.39 37.08
CA GLN A 521 -18.05 23.83 37.29
C GLN A 521 -17.05 23.00 36.52
N LEU A 522 -17.18 21.67 36.49
CA LEU A 522 -16.34 20.78 35.69
C LEU A 522 -16.50 21.03 34.19
N LEU A 523 -17.72 21.20 33.71
CA LEU A 523 -17.95 21.54 32.31
C LEU A 523 -17.24 22.82 31.92
N SER A 524 -17.35 23.88 32.74
CA SER A 524 -16.66 25.14 32.46
C SER A 524 -15.13 25.03 32.61
N ALA A 525 -14.66 24.29 33.61
CA ALA A 525 -13.24 24.16 33.94
C ALA A 525 -12.49 23.14 33.06
N VAL A 526 -13.18 22.20 32.42
CA VAL A 526 -12.59 21.18 31.54
C VAL A 526 -12.93 21.46 30.08
N VAL A 527 -14.20 21.68 29.75
CA VAL A 527 -14.66 21.84 28.37
C VAL A 527 -14.06 23.09 27.72
N ASN A 528 -14.08 24.23 28.40
CA ASN A 528 -13.56 25.47 27.83
C ASN A 528 -12.03 25.44 27.58
N PRO A 529 -11.17 25.00 28.53
CA PRO A 529 -9.75 24.86 28.26
C PRO A 529 -9.46 23.82 27.17
N VAL A 530 -10.15 22.67 27.15
CA VAL A 530 -9.96 21.66 26.11
C VAL A 530 -10.37 22.20 24.75
N ALA A 531 -11.50 22.89 24.64
CA ALA A 531 -11.93 23.53 23.40
C ALA A 531 -10.90 24.57 22.90
N GLY A 532 -10.31 25.35 23.81
CA GLY A 532 -9.21 26.26 23.46
C GLY A 532 -7.95 25.55 22.98
N LEU A 533 -7.62 24.39 23.56
CA LEU A 533 -6.46 23.59 23.15
C LEU A 533 -6.68 22.88 21.80
N VAL A 534 -7.91 22.56 21.44
CA VAL A 534 -8.24 21.84 20.20
C VAL A 534 -7.66 22.56 19.00
N GLY A 535 -8.03 23.82 18.77
CA GLY A 535 -7.59 24.58 17.60
C GLY A 535 -6.14 25.04 17.64
N THR A 536 -5.59 25.30 18.84
CA THR A 536 -4.24 25.90 18.97
C THR A 536 -3.11 24.88 19.14
N THR A 537 -3.40 23.69 19.67
CA THR A 537 -2.38 22.73 20.07
C THR A 537 -2.65 21.31 19.52
N ILE A 538 -3.84 20.77 19.74
CA ILE A 538 -4.14 19.37 19.38
C ILE A 538 -4.25 19.23 17.86
N ASP A 539 -4.96 20.13 17.19
CA ASP A 539 -5.14 20.08 15.74
C ASP A 539 -3.79 20.16 14.97
N PRO A 540 -2.91 21.13 15.22
CA PRO A 540 -1.60 21.15 14.58
C PRO A 540 -0.73 19.94 14.93
N LEU A 541 -0.74 19.46 16.17
CA LEU A 541 0.01 18.29 16.59
C LEU A 541 -0.45 17.04 15.82
N VAL A 542 -1.75 16.75 15.85
CA VAL A 542 -2.31 15.58 15.15
C VAL A 542 -2.09 15.69 13.64
N THR A 543 -2.28 16.87 13.07
CA THR A 543 -2.05 17.12 11.64
C THR A 543 -0.60 16.84 11.24
N ASN A 544 0.38 17.33 11.99
CA ASN A 544 1.80 17.09 11.70
C ASN A 544 2.21 15.62 11.91
N LEU A 545 1.69 14.96 12.96
CA LEU A 545 1.93 13.53 13.19
C LEU A 545 1.38 12.67 12.05
N LEU A 546 0.14 12.94 11.64
CA LEU A 546 -0.47 12.23 10.53
C LEU A 546 0.27 12.51 9.21
N ALA A 547 0.68 13.76 8.99
CA ALA A 547 1.47 14.16 7.85
C ALA A 547 2.82 13.40 7.80
N ALA A 548 3.51 13.25 8.93
CA ALA A 548 4.74 12.46 9.02
C ALA A 548 4.53 10.98 8.65
N LEU A 549 3.33 10.45 8.88
CA LEU A 549 2.94 9.10 8.46
C LEU A 549 2.40 9.06 7.02
N GLY A 550 2.34 10.18 6.30
CA GLY A 550 1.72 10.27 4.99
C GLY A 550 0.19 10.09 5.04
N THR A 551 -0.46 10.46 6.15
CA THR A 551 -1.91 10.36 6.35
C THR A 551 -2.53 11.70 6.76
N GLN A 552 -3.78 11.98 6.33
CA GLN A 552 -4.59 13.13 6.77
C GLN A 552 -6.01 12.65 7.09
N LEU A 553 -6.65 13.29 8.04
CA LEU A 553 -8.01 12.95 8.44
C LEU A 553 -9.03 13.29 7.34
N GLY A 554 -9.93 12.36 7.04
CA GLY A 554 -11.03 12.61 6.11
C GLY A 554 -10.60 12.98 4.69
N HIS A 555 -9.34 12.71 4.32
CA HIS A 555 -8.74 13.08 3.05
C HIS A 555 -7.93 11.91 2.50
N ALA A 556 -8.02 11.68 1.22
CA ALA A 556 -7.15 10.75 0.51
C ALA A 556 -6.59 11.45 -0.73
N THR A 557 -5.29 11.45 -0.86
CA THR A 557 -4.59 11.92 -2.04
C THR A 557 -4.06 10.73 -2.81
N LEU A 558 -4.36 10.69 -4.08
CA LEU A 558 -3.94 9.65 -4.99
C LEU A 558 -2.99 10.23 -6.03
N TRP A 559 -2.07 9.41 -6.48
CA TRP A 559 -1.22 9.65 -7.62
C TRP A 559 -1.44 8.56 -8.65
N ALA A 560 -1.55 8.94 -9.91
CA ALA A 560 -1.31 8.03 -11.02
C ALA A 560 0.18 8.19 -11.40
N THR A 561 1.01 7.25 -10.96
CA THR A 561 2.47 7.34 -11.09
C THR A 561 2.98 6.90 -12.47
N GLY A 562 2.09 6.38 -13.30
CA GLY A 562 2.34 6.02 -14.68
C GLY A 562 1.12 5.36 -15.32
N ALA A 563 1.04 5.39 -16.63
CA ALA A 563 0.09 4.59 -17.40
C ALA A 563 0.75 4.09 -18.68
N ARG A 564 0.43 2.88 -19.07
CA ARG A 564 0.92 2.24 -20.28
C ARG A 564 -0.23 1.55 -20.98
N CYS A 565 -0.31 1.77 -22.27
CA CYS A 565 -1.36 1.23 -23.10
C CYS A 565 -0.84 0.09 -23.97
N GLY A 566 -1.59 -0.98 -24.04
CA GLY A 566 -1.35 -2.08 -24.96
C GLY A 566 -0.08 -2.87 -24.67
N VAL A 567 0.26 -3.08 -23.43
CA VAL A 567 1.45 -3.86 -23.01
C VAL A 567 1.19 -5.34 -23.26
N PRO A 568 1.99 -6.03 -24.08
CA PRO A 568 1.85 -7.47 -24.27
C PRO A 568 2.46 -8.19 -23.06
N VAL A 569 1.67 -9.03 -22.40
CA VAL A 569 2.08 -9.86 -21.27
C VAL A 569 1.63 -11.30 -21.46
N LEU A 570 2.42 -12.26 -20.95
CA LEU A 570 1.99 -13.64 -20.81
C LEU A 570 1.03 -13.75 -19.62
N VAL A 571 -0.09 -14.45 -19.79
CA VAL A 571 -1.16 -14.55 -18.80
C VAL A 571 -1.63 -15.99 -18.60
#